data_10317bf2b8ed358b92ab6181bae62aa6
#
_entry.id   10317bf2b8ed358b92ab6181bae62aa6
#
_cell.length_a   1.000
_cell.length_b   1.000
_cell.length_c   1.000
_cell.angle_alpha   90.00
_cell.angle_beta   90.00
_cell.angle_gamma   90.00
#
_symmetry.space_group_name_H-M   'P 1'
#
loop_
_entity.id
_entity.type
_entity.pdbx_description
1 polymer ?
#
loop_
_entity_poly.entity_id
_entity_poly.type
_entity_poly.pdbx_seq_one_letter_code
_entity_poly.pdbx_strand_id
1 'polypeptide(L)'
;RVFQGKTKQFFFISSASAYHEPVKDYMITEGTTLANPYWQYSREKIEIEEYLLECYKTYGFPVTLIRPSHTYDERSIPLGVHGKMGSYQVIDRMLKGKPVIIHGDGTSLWRMTFNEDFAKGFVGLIGNSHAIGEAFHITNEETLTWNQIYETIAKALNVELKPYYVASEFLASCSDYDFTGSLTS
;
A
#
# COMPACT_ATOMS: atom_id res chain seq x y z
N ARG A 1 18.77 -19.43 -2.66
CA ARG A 1 20.07 -20.18 -2.56
C ARG A 1 21.25 -19.27 -2.25
N VAL A 2 21.30 -18.02 -2.78
CA VAL A 2 22.46 -17.11 -2.59
C VAL A 2 22.67 -16.74 -1.11
N PHE A 3 21.61 -16.53 -0.34
CA PHE A 3 21.67 -16.11 1.07
C PHE A 3 21.54 -17.27 2.08
N GLN A 4 21.27 -18.48 1.61
CA GLN A 4 21.08 -19.64 2.50
C GLN A 4 22.35 -19.94 3.29
N GLY A 5 22.24 -20.00 4.62
CA GLY A 5 23.37 -20.18 5.55
C GLY A 5 24.31 -18.96 5.67
N LYS A 6 23.98 -17.82 5.03
CA LYS A 6 24.82 -16.61 5.02
C LYS A 6 24.16 -15.41 5.70
N THR A 7 22.90 -15.50 6.09
CA THR A 7 22.19 -14.45 6.82
C THR A 7 21.53 -15.01 8.04
N LYS A 8 21.44 -14.19 9.11
CA LYS A 8 20.72 -14.54 10.34
C LYS A 8 19.24 -14.18 10.26
N GLN A 9 18.88 -13.25 9.39
CA GLN A 9 17.51 -12.83 9.12
C GLN A 9 17.43 -12.25 7.71
N PHE A 10 16.36 -12.55 7.00
CA PHE A 10 16.07 -12.06 5.66
C PHE A 10 14.68 -11.41 5.65
N PHE A 11 14.61 -10.13 5.33
CA PHE A 11 13.34 -9.44 5.21
C PHE A 11 12.87 -9.43 3.77
N PHE A 12 11.63 -9.80 3.56
CA PHE A 12 10.95 -9.61 2.29
C PHE A 12 9.83 -8.58 2.46
N ILE A 13 9.94 -7.49 1.70
CA ILE A 13 8.88 -6.47 1.66
C ILE A 13 7.84 -6.91 0.63
N SER A 14 6.74 -7.40 1.15
CA SER A 14 5.55 -7.76 0.39
C SER A 14 4.61 -6.55 0.25
N SER A 15 3.31 -6.75 0.29
CA SER A 15 2.31 -5.70 0.18
C SER A 15 1.00 -6.13 0.83
N ALA A 16 0.28 -5.19 1.41
CA ALA A 16 -1.10 -5.42 1.86
C ALA A 16 -2.06 -5.71 0.69
N SER A 17 -1.70 -5.33 -0.55
CA SER A 17 -2.48 -5.69 -1.74
C SER A 17 -2.52 -7.19 -2.04
N ALA A 18 -1.71 -8.00 -1.36
CA ALA A 18 -1.73 -9.46 -1.48
C ALA A 18 -2.97 -10.11 -0.86
N TYR A 19 -3.69 -9.41 0.03
CA TYR A 19 -4.88 -9.96 0.66
C TYR A 19 -6.01 -10.21 -0.34
N HIS A 20 -6.95 -11.06 0.10
CA HIS A 20 -8.08 -11.47 -0.73
C HIS A 20 -8.93 -10.26 -1.16
N GLU A 21 -9.15 -10.16 -2.46
CA GLU A 21 -10.07 -9.19 -3.06
C GLU A 21 -11.22 -9.93 -3.79
N PRO A 22 -12.46 -9.45 -3.69
CA PRO A 22 -12.92 -8.37 -2.81
C PRO A 22 -12.79 -8.73 -1.34
N VAL A 23 -12.58 -7.72 -0.48
CA VAL A 23 -12.44 -7.90 0.96
C VAL A 23 -13.70 -8.54 1.55
N LYS A 24 -13.54 -9.66 2.27
CA LYS A 24 -14.67 -10.38 2.90
C LYS A 24 -14.99 -9.83 4.29
N ASP A 25 -13.96 -9.43 5.02
CA ASP A 25 -14.06 -8.92 6.38
C ASP A 25 -13.51 -7.50 6.42
N TYR A 26 -14.16 -6.62 7.18
CA TYR A 26 -13.70 -5.23 7.31
C TYR A 26 -12.36 -5.11 8.07
N MET A 27 -11.98 -6.14 8.84
CA MET A 27 -10.71 -6.19 9.56
C MET A 27 -9.75 -7.15 8.88
N ILE A 28 -8.73 -6.62 8.25
CA ILE A 28 -7.63 -7.38 7.65
C ILE A 28 -6.54 -7.56 8.71
N THR A 29 -6.13 -8.80 8.94
CA THR A 29 -5.04 -9.20 9.84
C THR A 29 -3.99 -9.99 9.07
N GLU A 30 -2.83 -10.26 9.68
CA GLU A 30 -1.79 -11.08 9.05
C GLU A 30 -2.26 -12.51 8.71
N GLY A 31 -3.30 -13.01 9.42
CA GLY A 31 -3.94 -14.30 9.15
C GLY A 31 -4.98 -14.28 8.03
N THR A 32 -5.32 -13.12 7.49
CA THR A 32 -6.27 -13.01 6.37
C THR A 32 -5.70 -13.71 5.12
N THR A 33 -6.55 -14.44 4.41
CA THR A 33 -6.17 -15.18 3.19
C THR A 33 -5.54 -14.27 2.14
N LEU A 34 -4.46 -14.72 1.54
CA LEU A 34 -3.83 -14.05 0.39
C LEU A 34 -4.46 -14.56 -0.89
N ALA A 35 -5.15 -13.72 -1.62
CA ALA A 35 -5.78 -14.07 -2.90
C ALA A 35 -6.26 -12.81 -3.64
N ASN A 36 -5.37 -12.09 -4.29
CA ASN A 36 -5.75 -10.98 -5.15
C ASN A 36 -5.65 -11.41 -6.64
N PRO A 37 -6.80 -11.67 -7.31
CA PRO A 37 -6.79 -12.10 -8.69
C PRO A 37 -6.64 -10.96 -9.70
N TYR A 38 -6.85 -9.70 -9.28
CA TYR A 38 -6.97 -8.57 -10.19
C TYR A 38 -5.63 -7.96 -10.59
N TRP A 39 -4.65 -7.97 -9.68
CA TRP A 39 -3.38 -7.30 -9.91
C TRP A 39 -2.20 -8.28 -10.00
N GLN A 40 -1.46 -8.25 -11.12
CA GLN A 40 -0.31 -9.12 -11.32
C GLN A 40 0.76 -8.93 -10.24
N TYR A 41 1.04 -7.67 -9.87
CA TYR A 41 1.96 -7.35 -8.79
C TYR A 41 1.62 -8.09 -7.49
N SER A 42 0.34 -8.12 -7.12
CA SER A 42 -0.13 -8.81 -5.90
C SER A 42 0.07 -10.32 -6.00
N ARG A 43 -0.23 -10.92 -7.16
CA ARG A 43 0.01 -12.36 -7.39
C ARG A 43 1.48 -12.72 -7.26
N GLU A 44 2.37 -11.90 -7.84
CA GLU A 44 3.83 -12.10 -7.73
C GLU A 44 4.31 -11.99 -6.27
N LYS A 45 3.75 -11.05 -5.49
CA LYS A 45 4.04 -10.95 -4.06
C LYS A 45 3.61 -12.20 -3.30
N ILE A 46 2.42 -12.72 -3.58
CA ILE A 46 1.90 -13.97 -2.98
C ILE A 46 2.82 -15.15 -3.30
N GLU A 47 3.15 -15.35 -4.55
CA GLU A 47 4.04 -16.44 -4.99
C GLU A 47 5.41 -16.40 -4.29
N ILE A 48 5.98 -15.20 -4.13
CA ILE A 48 7.26 -15.04 -3.43
C ILE A 48 7.12 -15.34 -1.94
N GLU A 49 6.05 -14.88 -1.29
CA GLU A 49 5.80 -15.20 0.14
C GLU A 49 5.68 -16.72 0.35
N GLU A 50 4.86 -17.40 -0.46
CA GLU A 50 4.69 -18.85 -0.40
C GLU A 50 6.02 -19.58 -0.58
N TYR A 51 6.79 -19.19 -1.58
CA TYR A 51 8.12 -19.76 -1.82
C TYR A 51 9.08 -19.56 -0.64
N LEU A 52 9.11 -18.35 -0.06
CA LEU A 52 10.00 -18.05 1.07
C LEU A 52 9.59 -18.79 2.35
N LEU A 53 8.28 -18.91 2.61
CA LEU A 53 7.77 -19.69 3.73
C LEU A 53 8.03 -21.19 3.55
N GLU A 54 7.96 -21.71 2.34
CA GLU A 54 8.35 -23.09 2.04
C GLU A 54 9.87 -23.29 2.26
N CYS A 55 10.69 -22.33 1.88
CA CYS A 55 12.13 -22.35 2.18
C CYS A 55 12.41 -22.33 3.70
N TYR A 56 11.61 -21.59 4.47
CA TYR A 56 11.70 -21.59 5.93
C TYR A 56 11.36 -22.97 6.50
N LYS A 57 10.23 -23.55 6.09
CA LYS A 57 9.77 -24.87 6.57
C LYS A 57 10.74 -26.00 6.21
N THR A 58 11.26 -25.96 4.98
CA THR A 58 12.08 -27.06 4.44
C THR A 58 13.55 -26.97 4.82
N TYR A 59 14.09 -25.74 4.87
CA TYR A 59 15.54 -25.52 4.98
C TYR A 59 15.91 -24.63 6.16
N GLY A 60 14.95 -24.16 6.97
CA GLY A 60 15.21 -23.22 8.04
C GLY A 60 15.67 -21.84 7.54
N PHE A 61 15.27 -21.42 6.30
CA PHE A 61 15.65 -20.10 5.79
C PHE A 61 15.01 -18.99 6.63
N PRO A 62 15.81 -18.07 7.21
CA PRO A 62 15.34 -17.18 8.28
C PRO A 62 14.57 -15.96 7.71
N VAL A 63 13.43 -16.16 7.08
CA VAL A 63 12.62 -15.10 6.48
C VAL A 63 11.70 -14.43 7.50
N THR A 64 11.55 -13.12 7.40
CA THR A 64 10.50 -12.30 8.01
C THR A 64 9.77 -11.56 6.90
N LEU A 65 8.46 -11.69 6.81
CA LEU A 65 7.63 -11.06 5.79
C LEU A 65 7.05 -9.76 6.33
N ILE A 66 7.10 -8.69 5.53
CA ILE A 66 6.54 -7.39 5.88
C ILE A 66 5.50 -7.02 4.83
N ARG A 67 4.28 -6.74 5.26
CA ARG A 67 3.17 -6.32 4.40
C ARG A 67 2.80 -4.86 4.71
N PRO A 68 3.50 -3.88 4.10
CA PRO A 68 3.13 -2.48 4.25
C PRO A 68 1.81 -2.19 3.56
N SER A 69 1.05 -1.23 4.11
CA SER A 69 -0.01 -0.53 3.40
C SER A 69 0.61 0.56 2.49
N HIS A 70 -0.14 1.61 2.18
CA HIS A 70 0.39 2.74 1.40
C HIS A 70 1.40 3.55 2.24
N THR A 71 2.68 3.38 1.96
CA THR A 71 3.73 4.20 2.58
C THR A 71 3.94 5.49 1.79
N TYR A 72 4.20 6.60 2.49
CA TYR A 72 4.46 7.90 1.89
C TYR A 72 5.56 8.66 2.64
N ASP A 73 6.10 9.68 2.00
CA ASP A 73 7.12 10.57 2.54
C ASP A 73 6.88 12.03 2.07
N GLU A 74 7.82 12.93 2.35
CA GLU A 74 7.74 14.34 1.97
C GLU A 74 7.80 14.57 0.45
N ARG A 75 8.20 13.56 -0.31
CA ARG A 75 8.37 13.62 -1.78
C ARG A 75 7.20 12.99 -2.52
N SER A 76 6.49 12.10 -1.85
CA SER A 76 5.42 11.29 -2.43
C SER A 76 4.14 11.42 -1.60
N ILE A 77 3.30 12.39 -1.96
CA ILE A 77 2.02 12.61 -1.28
C ILE A 77 1.06 11.48 -1.65
N PRO A 78 0.36 10.89 -0.68
CA PRO A 78 -0.49 9.71 -0.88
C PRO A 78 -1.82 10.09 -1.53
N LEU A 79 -1.82 10.24 -2.84
CA LEU A 79 -3.01 10.52 -3.64
C LEU A 79 -3.33 9.32 -4.54
N GLY A 80 -4.59 8.90 -4.56
CA GLY A 80 -5.05 7.73 -5.33
C GLY A 80 -4.96 7.94 -6.84
N VAL A 81 -5.18 9.17 -7.30
CA VAL A 81 -5.13 9.52 -8.72
C VAL A 81 -4.14 10.65 -8.95
N HIS A 82 -3.15 10.41 -9.78
CA HIS A 82 -2.17 11.41 -10.19
C HIS A 82 -1.67 11.13 -11.62
N GLY A 83 -1.08 12.13 -12.26
CA GLY A 83 -0.50 11.98 -13.61
C GLY A 83 0.91 11.37 -13.58
N LYS A 84 1.49 11.18 -14.76
CA LYS A 84 2.85 10.62 -14.96
C LYS A 84 3.96 11.36 -14.20
N MET A 85 3.74 12.63 -13.86
CA MET A 85 4.67 13.46 -13.09
C MET A 85 4.49 13.33 -11.56
N GLY A 86 3.70 12.35 -11.12
CA GLY A 86 3.46 12.07 -9.72
C GLY A 86 2.42 12.99 -9.05
N SER A 87 2.29 12.84 -7.74
CA SER A 87 1.25 13.48 -6.93
C SER A 87 1.35 15.01 -6.88
N TYR A 88 2.54 15.58 -7.11
CA TYR A 88 2.73 17.04 -7.10
C TYR A 88 1.84 17.77 -8.12
N GLN A 89 1.48 17.14 -9.24
CA GLN A 89 0.55 17.74 -10.20
C GLN A 89 -0.83 18.03 -9.58
N VAL A 90 -1.28 17.20 -8.65
CA VAL A 90 -2.55 17.41 -7.93
C VAL A 90 -2.42 18.58 -6.97
N ILE A 91 -1.31 18.66 -6.25
CA ILE A 91 -0.99 19.79 -5.36
C ILE A 91 -0.94 21.11 -6.12
N ASP A 92 -0.23 21.14 -7.25
CA ASP A 92 -0.16 22.33 -8.11
C ASP A 92 -1.55 22.78 -8.59
N ARG A 93 -2.44 21.82 -8.93
CA ARG A 93 -3.82 22.13 -9.29
C ARG A 93 -4.60 22.74 -8.13
N MET A 94 -4.46 22.17 -6.91
CA MET A 94 -5.09 22.71 -5.70
C MET A 94 -4.62 24.13 -5.42
N LEU A 95 -3.32 24.39 -5.46
CA LEU A 95 -2.73 25.72 -5.26
C LEU A 95 -3.21 26.76 -6.31
N LYS A 96 -3.52 26.30 -7.52
CA LYS A 96 -4.09 27.13 -8.61
C LYS A 96 -5.62 27.23 -8.57
N GLY A 97 -6.27 26.70 -7.53
CA GLY A 97 -7.73 26.68 -7.39
C GLY A 97 -8.46 25.90 -8.50
N LYS A 98 -7.78 24.93 -9.12
CA LYS A 98 -8.33 24.06 -10.18
C LYS A 98 -8.98 22.81 -9.56
N PRO A 99 -10.02 22.23 -10.19
CA PRO A 99 -10.59 20.96 -9.74
C PRO A 99 -9.56 19.83 -9.77
N VAL A 100 -9.68 18.91 -8.80
CA VAL A 100 -8.87 17.69 -8.70
C VAL A 100 -9.75 16.46 -8.75
N ILE A 101 -9.27 15.40 -9.40
CA ILE A 101 -10.02 14.16 -9.55
C ILE A 101 -9.92 13.36 -8.25
N ILE A 102 -11.08 12.91 -7.77
CA ILE A 102 -11.22 11.88 -6.73
C ILE A 102 -11.93 10.69 -7.37
N HIS A 103 -11.37 9.49 -7.24
CA HIS A 103 -11.95 8.29 -7.83
C HIS A 103 -13.17 7.79 -7.05
N GLY A 104 -14.11 7.18 -7.74
CA GLY A 104 -15.39 6.78 -7.17
C GLY A 104 -16.16 7.98 -6.63
N ASP A 105 -16.71 7.84 -5.46
CA ASP A 105 -17.34 8.91 -4.67
C ASP A 105 -16.43 9.42 -3.52
N GLY A 106 -15.22 8.92 -3.44
CA GLY A 106 -14.24 9.27 -2.42
C GLY A 106 -14.54 8.69 -1.02
N THR A 107 -15.49 7.77 -0.88
CA THR A 107 -15.87 7.20 0.43
C THR A 107 -15.13 5.93 0.79
N SER A 108 -14.44 5.29 -0.16
CA SER A 108 -13.65 4.11 0.13
C SER A 108 -12.51 4.40 1.13
N LEU A 109 -12.28 3.42 2.00
CA LEU A 109 -11.34 3.54 3.10
C LEU A 109 -9.91 3.25 2.63
N TRP A 110 -8.96 3.99 3.19
CA TRP A 110 -7.55 3.83 2.91
C TRP A 110 -6.70 3.98 4.15
N ARG A 111 -5.62 3.20 4.24
CA ARG A 111 -4.61 3.31 5.31
C ARG A 111 -3.29 3.74 4.73
N MET A 112 -2.68 4.72 5.39
CA MET A 112 -1.40 5.28 4.99
C MET A 112 -0.44 5.27 6.16
N THR A 113 0.84 5.09 5.87
CA THR A 113 1.88 5.05 6.89
C THR A 113 3.02 5.96 6.46
N PHE A 114 3.36 6.93 7.32
CA PHE A 114 4.52 7.76 7.08
C PHE A 114 5.80 6.93 7.16
N ASN A 115 6.78 7.20 6.31
CA ASN A 115 8.00 6.41 6.17
C ASN A 115 8.77 6.22 7.47
N GLU A 116 8.84 7.25 8.33
CA GLU A 116 9.52 7.16 9.62
C GLU A 116 8.77 6.23 10.60
N ASP A 117 7.44 6.23 10.58
CA ASP A 117 6.64 5.33 11.41
C ASP A 117 6.76 3.87 10.92
N PHE A 118 6.77 3.68 9.61
CA PHE A 118 7.11 2.39 9.03
C PHE A 118 8.50 1.93 9.46
N ALA A 119 9.50 2.82 9.39
CA ALA A 119 10.88 2.52 9.77
C ALA A 119 11.01 2.12 11.25
N LYS A 120 10.27 2.75 12.17
CA LYS A 120 10.26 2.38 13.60
C LYS A 120 9.81 0.93 13.78
N GLY A 121 8.70 0.54 13.16
CA GLY A 121 8.19 -0.84 13.20
C GLY A 121 9.18 -1.82 12.58
N PHE A 122 9.71 -1.49 11.41
CA PHE A 122 10.66 -2.34 10.69
C PHE A 122 11.96 -2.57 11.49
N VAL A 123 12.56 -1.50 12.03
CA VAL A 123 13.78 -1.59 12.84
C VAL A 123 13.56 -2.42 14.10
N GLY A 124 12.37 -2.33 14.72
CA GLY A 124 12.02 -3.14 15.89
C GLY A 124 12.00 -4.66 15.63
N LEU A 125 11.88 -5.09 14.36
CA LEU A 125 11.91 -6.51 13.99
C LEU A 125 13.33 -7.02 13.68
N ILE A 126 14.31 -6.12 13.48
CA ILE A 126 15.69 -6.52 13.16
C ILE A 126 16.34 -7.21 14.37
N GLY A 127 16.82 -8.43 14.14
CA GLY A 127 17.44 -9.24 15.18
C GLY A 127 16.46 -9.96 16.12
N ASN A 128 15.15 -9.78 15.92
CA ASN A 128 14.12 -10.49 16.68
C ASN A 128 13.94 -11.92 16.10
N SER A 129 14.41 -12.92 16.82
CA SER A 129 14.29 -14.33 16.40
C SER A 129 12.84 -14.83 16.33
N HIS A 130 11.93 -14.24 17.10
CA HIS A 130 10.50 -14.58 17.07
C HIS A 130 9.78 -14.07 15.81
N ALA A 131 10.42 -13.15 15.07
CA ALA A 131 9.88 -12.66 13.81
C ALA A 131 10.23 -13.56 12.61
N ILE A 132 11.09 -14.56 12.81
CA ILE A 132 11.49 -15.47 11.73
C ILE A 132 10.38 -16.48 11.46
N GLY A 133 9.98 -16.56 10.19
CA GLY A 133 8.87 -17.42 9.74
C GLY A 133 7.50 -16.74 9.81
N GLU A 134 7.43 -15.50 10.28
CA GLU A 134 6.20 -14.75 10.51
C GLU A 134 6.01 -13.61 9.51
N ALA A 135 4.76 -13.17 9.35
CA ALA A 135 4.37 -12.01 8.59
C ALA A 135 3.88 -10.89 9.51
N PHE A 136 4.21 -9.65 9.17
CA PHE A 136 3.82 -8.48 9.96
C PHE A 136 3.21 -7.40 9.09
N HIS A 137 2.10 -6.83 9.55
CA HIS A 137 1.64 -5.54 9.12
C HIS A 137 2.47 -4.43 9.79
N ILE A 138 2.95 -3.48 9.01
CA ILE A 138 3.49 -2.23 9.55
C ILE A 138 2.67 -1.11 8.92
N THR A 139 1.66 -0.64 9.63
CA THR A 139 0.73 0.38 9.16
C THR A 139 0.23 1.24 10.30
N ASN A 140 -0.27 2.44 10.00
CA ASN A 140 -0.95 3.29 10.96
C ASN A 140 -2.33 2.67 11.31
N GLU A 141 -2.82 2.92 12.51
CA GLU A 141 -4.16 2.51 12.94
C GLU A 141 -5.26 3.39 12.33
N GLU A 142 -4.94 4.63 11.94
CA GLU A 142 -5.89 5.56 11.36
C GLU A 142 -6.36 5.09 9.98
N THR A 143 -7.68 5.06 9.81
CA THR A 143 -8.32 4.72 8.55
C THR A 143 -9.11 5.93 8.07
N LEU A 144 -8.80 6.43 6.88
CA LEU A 144 -9.42 7.61 6.29
C LEU A 144 -10.15 7.27 5.00
N THR A 145 -11.20 8.02 4.69
CA THR A 145 -11.76 8.02 3.33
C THR A 145 -10.87 8.86 2.41
N TRP A 146 -10.95 8.62 1.11
CA TRP A 146 -10.25 9.47 0.14
C TRP A 146 -10.68 10.93 0.24
N ASN A 147 -11.96 11.22 0.52
CA ASN A 147 -12.42 12.57 0.77
C ASN A 147 -11.67 13.22 1.93
N GLN A 148 -11.55 12.53 3.07
CA GLN A 148 -10.82 13.04 4.24
C GLN A 148 -9.33 13.26 3.93
N ILE A 149 -8.71 12.40 3.12
CA ILE A 149 -7.32 12.56 2.70
C ILE A 149 -7.15 13.86 1.89
N TYR A 150 -7.98 14.05 0.87
CA TYR A 150 -7.91 15.25 0.03
C TYR A 150 -8.24 16.54 0.80
N GLU A 151 -9.24 16.49 1.69
CA GLU A 151 -9.61 17.61 2.58
C GLU A 151 -8.46 17.98 3.52
N THR A 152 -7.78 16.98 4.10
CA THR A 152 -6.62 17.18 4.97
C THR A 152 -5.47 17.87 4.23
N ILE A 153 -5.19 17.43 3.01
CA ILE A 153 -4.17 18.04 2.14
C ILE A 153 -4.55 19.48 1.80
N ALA A 154 -5.78 19.73 1.36
CA ALA A 154 -6.24 21.07 1.00
C ALA A 154 -6.18 22.02 2.20
N LYS A 155 -6.56 21.54 3.40
CA LYS A 155 -6.44 22.28 4.66
C LYS A 155 -4.98 22.62 4.99
N ALA A 156 -4.08 21.67 4.84
CA ALA A 156 -2.64 21.90 5.06
C ALA A 156 -2.06 22.94 4.10
N LEU A 157 -2.54 22.97 2.87
CA LEU A 157 -2.17 23.96 1.85
C LEU A 157 -2.89 25.31 2.02
N ASN A 158 -3.85 25.41 2.94
CA ASN A 158 -4.72 26.58 3.12
C ASN A 158 -5.46 26.99 1.86
N VAL A 159 -6.03 26.02 1.13
CA VAL A 159 -6.81 26.23 -0.09
C VAL A 159 -8.18 25.55 0.01
N GLU A 160 -9.14 26.02 -0.78
CA GLU A 160 -10.43 25.34 -0.95
C GLU A 160 -10.28 24.12 -1.85
N LEU A 161 -10.76 22.95 -1.37
CA LEU A 161 -10.82 21.74 -2.18
C LEU A 161 -11.96 21.86 -3.20
N LYS A 162 -11.65 21.63 -4.49
CA LYS A 162 -12.63 21.52 -5.58
C LYS A 162 -12.62 20.12 -6.13
N PRO A 163 -13.37 19.18 -5.53
CA PRO A 163 -13.37 17.79 -5.98
C PRO A 163 -14.14 17.62 -7.28
N TYR A 164 -13.66 16.71 -8.12
CA TYR A 164 -14.36 16.23 -9.31
C TYR A 164 -14.37 14.70 -9.26
N TYR A 165 -15.51 14.12 -8.96
CA TYR A 165 -15.67 12.68 -8.77
C TYR A 165 -15.78 11.98 -10.11
N VAL A 166 -15.01 10.91 -10.28
CA VAL A 166 -14.96 10.10 -11.51
C VAL A 166 -14.96 8.62 -11.15
N ALA A 167 -15.84 7.84 -11.79
CA ALA A 167 -15.90 6.40 -11.56
C ALA A 167 -14.54 5.74 -11.78
N SER A 168 -14.16 4.83 -10.87
CA SER A 168 -12.85 4.15 -10.90
C SER A 168 -12.62 3.39 -12.20
N GLU A 169 -13.64 2.68 -12.69
CA GLU A 169 -13.57 1.91 -13.92
C GLU A 169 -13.36 2.80 -15.15
N PHE A 170 -13.97 4.00 -15.13
CA PHE A 170 -13.76 4.97 -16.21
C PHE A 170 -12.31 5.49 -16.20
N LEU A 171 -11.77 5.83 -15.03
CA LEU A 171 -10.37 6.25 -14.90
C LEU A 171 -9.41 5.14 -15.38
N ALA A 172 -9.64 3.91 -14.98
CA ALA A 172 -8.85 2.76 -15.42
C ALA A 172 -8.88 2.58 -16.94
N SER A 173 -10.03 2.83 -17.58
CA SER A 173 -10.19 2.71 -19.04
C SER A 173 -9.54 3.84 -19.84
N CYS A 174 -9.34 5.02 -19.24
CA CYS A 174 -8.82 6.21 -19.91
C CYS A 174 -7.30 6.37 -19.82
N SER A 175 -6.63 5.53 -19.07
CA SER A 175 -5.23 5.73 -18.69
C SER A 175 -4.30 4.69 -19.33
N ASP A 176 -3.19 5.16 -19.93
CA ASP A 176 -2.01 4.32 -20.19
C ASP A 176 -1.31 3.88 -18.88
N TYR A 177 -1.77 4.37 -17.74
CA TYR A 177 -1.31 4.04 -16.42
C TYR A 177 -2.17 2.90 -15.88
N ASP A 178 -1.54 1.85 -15.38
CA ASP A 178 -2.27 0.71 -14.80
C ASP A 178 -2.91 1.08 -13.45
N PHE A 179 -4.07 1.72 -13.53
CA PHE A 179 -4.92 1.95 -12.35
C PHE A 179 -5.76 0.74 -11.96
N THR A 180 -5.78 -0.31 -12.79
CA THR A 180 -6.64 -1.47 -12.59
C THR A 180 -6.37 -2.11 -11.23
N GLY A 181 -5.11 -2.21 -10.84
CA GLY A 181 -4.74 -2.83 -9.56
C GLY A 181 -4.95 -1.95 -8.33
N SER A 182 -5.02 -0.63 -8.48
CA SER A 182 -5.08 0.29 -7.35
C SER A 182 -6.45 0.95 -7.14
N LEU A 183 -7.32 0.97 -8.15
CA LEU A 183 -8.62 1.63 -8.09
C LEU A 183 -9.81 0.69 -8.24
N THR A 184 -9.62 -0.51 -8.77
CA THR A 184 -10.70 -1.46 -9.08
C THR A 184 -10.54 -2.81 -8.38
N SER A 185 -9.46 -2.98 -7.63
CA SER A 185 -9.24 -4.19 -6.80
C SER A 185 -9.78 -4.02 -5.40
#